data_647acb16b7e799aa2963128a5c21978c
#
_entry.id   647acb16b7e799aa2963128a5c21978c
#
_cell.length_a   1.000
_cell.length_b   1.000
_cell.length_c   1.000
_cell.angle_alpha   90.00
_cell.angle_beta   90.00
_cell.angle_gamma   90.00
#
_symmetry.space_group_name_H-M   'P 1'
#
loop_
_entity.id
_entity.type
_entity.pdbx_description
1 polymer ?
#
loop_
_entity_poly.entity_id
_entity_poly.type
_entity_poly.pdbx_seq_one_letter_code
_entity_poly.pdbx_strand_id
1 'polypeptide(L)'
;MNQLGTFIQVMTEKEAVKEGMEISGGIRFCKVEKIQGSYVGSLYIPSRAKNRSHTGFYFRIEKDKIIFVDDSGKVLEWLKEMLKAGNEKQPELGIFFADFLEYLIKDDVIFITKLEHSLEELEDMVLE
;
A
#
# COMPACT_ATOMS: atom_id res chain seq x y z
N MET A 1 12.16 -2.17 14.48
CA MET A 1 11.95 -1.27 13.33
C MET A 1 12.86 -1.70 12.19
N ASN A 2 12.31 -1.84 11.00
CA ASN A 2 13.07 -2.16 9.80
C ASN A 2 13.28 -0.89 8.97
N GLN A 3 14.50 -0.70 8.50
CA GLN A 3 14.84 0.44 7.67
C GLN A 3 15.31 -0.06 6.29
N LEU A 4 14.71 0.47 5.23
CA LEU A 4 15.06 0.14 3.86
C LEU A 4 15.63 1.41 3.20
N GLY A 5 16.94 1.38 2.91
CA GLY A 5 17.60 2.57 2.44
C GLY A 5 17.60 3.67 3.49
N THR A 6 17.75 4.93 3.07
CA THR A 6 17.82 6.07 3.97
C THR A 6 16.47 6.75 4.22
N PHE A 7 15.45 6.40 3.44
CA PHE A 7 14.19 7.15 3.43
C PHE A 7 12.94 6.31 3.74
N ILE A 8 13.07 5.01 3.93
CA ILE A 8 11.92 4.13 4.22
C ILE A 8 12.10 3.48 5.58
N GLN A 9 11.08 3.58 6.42
CA GLN A 9 11.02 2.89 7.70
C GLN A 9 9.74 2.06 7.77
N VAL A 10 9.85 0.81 8.23
CA VAL A 10 8.70 -0.05 8.46
C VAL A 10 8.72 -0.44 9.93
N MET A 11 7.63 -0.16 10.63
CA MET A 11 7.54 -0.44 12.06
C MET A 11 6.23 -1.14 12.40
N THR A 12 6.19 -1.77 13.56
CA THR A 12 4.97 -2.34 14.11
C THR A 12 4.11 -1.26 14.75
N GLU A 13 2.85 -1.57 15.03
CA GLU A 13 1.96 -0.63 15.73
C GLU A 13 2.52 -0.25 17.10
N LYS A 14 3.12 -1.19 17.82
CA LYS A 14 3.74 -0.92 19.12
C LYS A 14 4.87 0.09 18.99
N GLU A 15 5.73 -0.10 18.00
CA GLU A 15 6.84 0.83 17.74
C GLU A 15 6.33 2.21 17.36
N ALA A 16 5.29 2.27 16.54
CA ALA A 16 4.69 3.53 16.11
C ALA A 16 4.08 4.31 17.27
N VAL A 17 3.39 3.62 18.18
CA VAL A 17 2.82 4.25 19.38
C VAL A 17 3.93 4.82 20.26
N LYS A 18 5.05 4.12 20.39
CA LYS A 18 6.21 4.63 21.16
C LYS A 18 6.80 5.89 20.53
N GLU A 19 6.70 6.02 19.21
CA GLU A 19 7.15 7.21 18.48
C GLU A 19 6.12 8.35 18.52
N GLY A 20 5.01 8.16 19.21
CA GLY A 20 3.98 9.19 19.35
C GLY A 20 2.93 9.21 18.24
N MET A 21 2.88 8.21 17.40
CA MET A 21 1.85 8.13 16.37
C MET A 21 0.51 7.68 16.95
N GLU A 22 -0.57 8.34 16.51
CA GLU A 22 -1.91 7.94 16.90
C GLU A 22 -2.38 6.83 15.98
N ILE A 23 -2.61 5.64 16.52
CA ILE A 23 -3.08 4.51 15.76
C ILE A 23 -4.36 3.99 16.40
N SER A 24 -5.47 4.10 15.67
CA SER A 24 -6.73 3.52 16.07
C SER A 24 -6.84 2.11 15.50
N GLY A 25 -7.25 1.15 16.29
CA GLY A 25 -7.31 -0.24 15.88
C GLY A 25 -8.25 -0.49 14.71
N GLY A 26 -7.87 -1.42 13.83
CA GLY A 26 -8.72 -1.91 12.74
C GLY A 26 -8.82 -0.99 11.54
N ILE A 27 -7.96 -1.19 10.56
CA ILE A 27 -8.02 -0.45 9.30
C ILE A 27 -9.02 -1.12 8.38
N ARG A 28 -10.06 -0.40 7.95
CA ARG A 28 -11.09 -0.92 7.04
C ARG A 28 -11.35 -0.05 5.82
N PHE A 29 -10.65 1.07 5.69
CA PHE A 29 -10.84 1.99 4.58
C PHE A 29 -9.57 2.78 4.30
N CYS A 30 -9.52 3.37 3.12
CA CYS A 30 -8.40 4.20 2.72
C CYS A 30 -8.69 5.65 3.06
N LYS A 31 -7.73 6.34 3.67
CA LYS A 31 -7.84 7.77 3.94
C LYS A 31 -6.47 8.42 3.95
N VAL A 32 -6.44 9.71 3.66
CA VAL A 32 -5.21 10.51 3.73
C VAL A 32 -5.56 11.88 4.31
N GLU A 33 -4.77 12.32 5.27
CA GLU A 33 -4.91 13.64 5.88
C GLU A 33 -3.55 14.35 5.88
N LYS A 34 -3.58 15.66 5.71
CA LYS A 34 -2.37 16.46 5.84
C LYS A 34 -2.32 17.06 7.25
N ILE A 35 -1.31 16.69 8.03
CA ILE A 35 -1.15 17.13 9.41
C ILE A 35 0.25 17.70 9.57
N GLN A 36 0.35 19.01 9.89
CA GLN A 36 1.61 19.69 10.17
C GLN A 36 2.70 19.46 9.11
N GLY A 37 2.34 19.53 7.85
CA GLY A 37 3.28 19.34 6.76
C GLY A 37 3.58 17.91 6.37
N SER A 38 3.00 16.93 7.07
CA SER A 38 3.12 15.53 6.75
C SER A 38 1.80 14.98 6.23
N TYR A 39 1.86 13.95 5.39
CA TYR A 39 0.67 13.23 4.96
C TYR A 39 0.56 11.95 5.78
N VAL A 40 -0.57 11.77 6.46
CA VAL A 40 -0.83 10.61 7.30
C VAL A 40 -2.09 9.91 6.79
N GLY A 41 -2.05 8.61 6.72
CA GLY A 41 -3.23 7.90 6.26
C GLY A 41 -3.15 6.40 6.49
N SER A 42 -4.12 5.73 5.92
CA SER A 42 -4.21 4.27 5.97
C SER A 42 -4.66 3.75 4.62
N LEU A 43 -4.23 2.53 4.31
CA LEU A 43 -4.67 1.81 3.13
C LEU A 43 -5.18 0.45 3.57
N TYR A 44 -6.27 0.04 2.96
CA TYR A 44 -6.88 -1.25 3.21
C TYR A 44 -7.01 -1.97 1.88
N ILE A 45 -6.41 -3.16 1.81
CA ILE A 45 -6.42 -3.97 0.59
C ILE A 45 -7.21 -5.24 0.88
N PRO A 46 -8.45 -5.33 0.39
CA PRO A 46 -9.24 -6.54 0.57
C PRO A 46 -8.68 -7.68 -0.26
N SER A 47 -8.69 -8.87 0.29
CA SER A 47 -8.28 -10.06 -0.44
C SER A 47 -9.41 -10.54 -1.35
N ARG A 48 -9.07 -10.87 -2.59
CA ARG A 48 -10.04 -11.44 -3.55
C ARG A 48 -10.09 -12.95 -3.51
N ALA A 49 -9.11 -13.57 -2.90
CA ALA A 49 -9.07 -15.03 -2.79
C ALA A 49 -9.80 -15.47 -1.54
N LYS A 50 -10.60 -16.52 -1.65
CA LYS A 50 -11.19 -17.19 -0.49
C LYS A 50 -10.04 -17.62 0.43
N ASN A 51 -10.16 -17.37 1.71
CA ASN A 51 -9.18 -17.75 2.73
C ASN A 51 -7.91 -16.89 2.83
N ARG A 52 -7.85 -15.74 2.15
CA ARG A 52 -6.77 -14.80 2.38
C ARG A 52 -7.25 -13.67 3.29
N SER A 53 -6.40 -13.30 4.25
CA SER A 53 -6.69 -12.17 5.12
C SER A 53 -6.52 -10.85 4.38
N HIS A 54 -7.38 -9.91 4.72
CA HIS A 54 -7.24 -8.53 4.26
C HIS A 54 -5.96 -7.93 4.84
N THR A 55 -5.38 -6.97 4.14
CA THR A 55 -4.19 -6.27 4.62
C THR A 55 -4.48 -4.79 4.73
N GLY A 56 -4.27 -4.27 5.92
CA GLY A 56 -4.37 -2.84 6.16
C GLY A 56 -3.09 -2.34 6.82
N PHE A 57 -2.65 -1.15 6.46
CA PHE A 57 -1.48 -0.54 7.07
C PHE A 57 -1.64 0.96 7.14
N TYR A 58 -0.90 1.57 8.09
CA TYR A 58 -0.82 3.02 8.20
C TYR A 58 0.44 3.50 7.51
N PHE A 59 0.43 4.75 7.09
CA PHE A 59 1.63 5.38 6.53
C PHE A 59 1.71 6.84 6.95
N ARG A 60 2.94 7.34 6.96
CA ARG A 60 3.21 8.76 7.18
C ARG A 60 4.30 9.18 6.22
N ILE A 61 4.00 10.16 5.37
CA ILE A 61 4.96 10.71 4.41
C ILE A 61 5.44 12.04 4.98
N GLU A 62 6.71 12.08 5.35
CA GLU A 62 7.37 13.28 5.80
C GLU A 62 8.22 13.87 4.68
N LYS A 63 8.89 14.99 4.96
CA LYS A 63 9.70 15.67 3.96
C LYS A 63 10.84 14.82 3.42
N ASP A 64 11.44 14.00 4.27
CA ASP A 64 12.66 13.23 3.97
C ASP A 64 12.52 11.72 4.14
N LYS A 65 11.38 11.24 4.57
CA LYS A 65 11.16 9.80 4.80
C LYS A 65 9.70 9.40 4.71
N ILE A 66 9.49 8.11 4.47
CA ILE A 66 8.18 7.49 4.53
C ILE A 66 8.20 6.44 5.63
N ILE A 67 7.21 6.47 6.50
CA ILE A 67 7.05 5.49 7.57
C ILE A 67 5.82 4.64 7.25
N PHE A 68 6.00 3.33 7.24
CA PHE A 68 4.90 2.38 7.12
C PHE A 68 4.70 1.68 8.46
N VAL A 69 3.46 1.52 8.87
CA VAL A 69 3.12 0.81 10.10
C VAL A 69 2.29 -0.42 9.74
N ASP A 70 2.87 -1.58 9.91
CA ASP A 70 2.27 -2.84 9.53
C ASP A 70 2.77 -3.97 10.41
N ASP A 71 1.86 -4.68 11.07
CA ASP A 71 2.19 -5.81 11.91
C ASP A 71 2.29 -7.13 11.14
N SER A 72 1.73 -7.19 9.93
CA SER A 72 1.65 -8.44 9.17
C SER A 72 2.95 -8.86 8.50
N GLY A 73 3.87 -7.93 8.28
CA GLY A 73 5.11 -8.17 7.55
C GLY A 73 4.97 -8.10 6.04
N LYS A 74 3.77 -7.95 5.52
CA LYS A 74 3.53 -7.93 4.07
C LYS A 74 4.08 -6.68 3.41
N VAL A 75 3.95 -5.51 4.05
CA VAL A 75 4.48 -4.26 3.50
C VAL A 75 5.99 -4.37 3.31
N LEU A 76 6.68 -4.92 4.29
CA LEU A 76 8.14 -5.10 4.20
C LEU A 76 8.52 -6.02 3.03
N GLU A 77 7.79 -7.11 2.84
CA GLU A 77 8.01 -8.01 1.71
C GLU A 77 7.79 -7.31 0.36
N TRP A 78 6.68 -6.58 0.23
CA TRP A 78 6.36 -5.85 -0.99
C TRP A 78 7.41 -4.80 -1.32
N LEU A 79 7.87 -4.05 -0.31
CA LEU A 79 8.90 -3.04 -0.50
C LEU A 79 10.22 -3.66 -0.93
N LYS A 80 10.62 -4.77 -0.33
CA LYS A 80 11.84 -5.49 -0.71
C LYS A 80 11.77 -5.97 -2.16
N GLU A 81 10.63 -6.52 -2.56
CA GLU A 81 10.42 -6.99 -3.93
C GLU A 81 10.48 -5.85 -4.93
N MET A 82 9.81 -4.74 -4.62
CA MET A 82 9.80 -3.56 -5.46
C MET A 82 11.20 -2.95 -5.62
N LEU A 83 11.96 -2.87 -4.53
CA LEU A 83 13.30 -2.32 -4.55
C LEU A 83 14.31 -3.20 -5.29
N LYS A 84 14.11 -4.51 -5.33
CA LYS A 84 14.94 -5.41 -6.13
C LYS A 84 14.80 -5.16 -7.62
N ALA A 85 13.60 -4.76 -8.06
CA ALA A 85 13.30 -4.54 -9.46
C ALA A 85 13.66 -3.13 -9.94
N GLY A 86 14.00 -2.21 -9.06
CA GLY A 86 14.19 -0.81 -9.37
C GLY A 86 15.61 -0.30 -9.22
N ASN A 87 15.89 0.84 -9.86
CA ASN A 87 17.15 1.55 -9.73
C ASN A 87 17.22 2.25 -8.37
N GLU A 88 18.37 2.16 -7.73
CA GLU A 88 18.62 2.61 -6.37
C GLU A 88 18.75 4.12 -6.17
N LYS A 89 18.38 4.94 -7.14
CA LYS A 89 18.40 6.38 -6.93
C LYS A 89 17.28 6.76 -5.98
N GLN A 90 17.62 7.56 -4.98
CA GLN A 90 16.63 8.07 -4.04
C GLN A 90 15.60 8.91 -4.82
N PRO A 91 14.39 8.39 -5.05
CA PRO A 91 13.37 9.14 -5.77
C PRO A 91 12.73 10.18 -4.88
N GLU A 92 11.98 11.11 -5.47
CA GLU A 92 11.06 11.92 -4.68
C GLU A 92 10.10 11.00 -3.94
N LEU A 93 9.83 11.31 -2.67
CA LEU A 93 9.00 10.45 -1.83
C LEU A 93 7.59 10.27 -2.36
N GLY A 94 7.02 11.34 -2.93
CA GLY A 94 5.69 11.27 -3.54
C GLY A 94 5.65 10.32 -4.72
N ILE A 95 6.66 10.37 -5.58
CA ILE A 95 6.78 9.47 -6.74
C ILE A 95 6.98 8.04 -6.26
N PHE A 96 7.84 7.83 -5.27
CA PHE A 96 8.06 6.51 -4.70
C PHE A 96 6.77 5.92 -4.14
N PHE A 97 6.01 6.71 -3.40
CA PHE A 97 4.76 6.25 -2.82
C PHE A 97 3.73 5.93 -3.91
N ALA A 98 3.65 6.74 -4.96
CA ALA A 98 2.79 6.46 -6.10
C ALA A 98 3.17 5.14 -6.79
N ASP A 99 4.46 4.90 -6.97
CA ASP A 99 4.96 3.65 -7.54
C ASP A 99 4.61 2.46 -6.65
N PHE A 100 4.68 2.64 -5.34
CA PHE A 100 4.28 1.61 -4.39
C PHE A 100 2.78 1.29 -4.50
N LEU A 101 1.93 2.31 -4.60
CA LEU A 101 0.50 2.11 -4.80
C LEU A 101 0.21 1.38 -6.12
N GLU A 102 0.90 1.76 -7.18
CA GLU A 102 0.77 1.10 -8.47
C GLU A 102 1.18 -0.37 -8.38
N TYR A 103 2.26 -0.67 -7.67
CA TYR A 103 2.69 -2.03 -7.42
C TYR A 103 1.61 -2.84 -6.69
N LEU A 104 0.96 -2.25 -5.69
CA LEU A 104 -0.07 -2.93 -4.91
C LEU A 104 -1.31 -3.25 -5.73
N ILE A 105 -1.68 -2.40 -6.69
CA ILE A 105 -2.92 -2.58 -7.47
C ILE A 105 -2.70 -3.23 -8.83
N LYS A 106 -1.46 -3.56 -9.19
CA LYS A 106 -1.18 -4.11 -10.53
C LYS A 106 -2.00 -5.36 -10.85
N ASP A 107 -2.15 -6.25 -9.88
CA ASP A 107 -2.94 -7.46 -10.07
C ASP A 107 -4.44 -7.16 -10.11
N ASP A 108 -4.88 -6.13 -9.42
CA ASP A 108 -6.27 -5.67 -9.43
C ASP A 108 -6.64 -5.08 -10.78
N VAL A 109 -5.74 -4.33 -11.40
CA VAL A 109 -5.97 -3.79 -12.73
C VAL A 109 -6.13 -4.92 -13.75
N ILE A 110 -5.28 -5.94 -13.67
CA ILE A 110 -5.37 -7.12 -14.52
C ILE A 110 -6.71 -7.83 -14.31
N PHE A 111 -7.12 -8.01 -13.07
CA PHE A 111 -8.38 -8.65 -12.73
C PHE A 111 -9.58 -7.87 -13.28
N ILE A 112 -9.59 -6.56 -13.12
CA ILE A 112 -10.67 -5.69 -13.62
C ILE A 112 -10.75 -5.78 -15.15
N THR A 113 -9.60 -5.75 -15.83
CA THR A 113 -9.54 -5.86 -17.28
C THR A 113 -10.12 -7.20 -17.77
N LYS A 114 -9.78 -8.29 -17.10
CA LYS A 114 -10.34 -9.61 -17.43
C LYS A 114 -11.85 -9.66 -17.19
N LEU A 115 -12.30 -9.04 -16.11
CA LEU A 115 -13.73 -8.99 -15.80
C LEU A 115 -14.51 -8.20 -16.86
N GLU A 116 -13.97 -7.04 -17.27
CA GLU A 116 -14.58 -6.25 -18.35
C GLU A 116 -14.72 -7.06 -19.62
N HIS A 117 -13.67 -7.80 -19.99
CA HIS A 117 -13.68 -8.65 -21.18
C HIS A 117 -14.76 -9.74 -21.08
N SER A 118 -14.88 -10.37 -19.91
CA SER A 118 -15.90 -11.39 -19.67
C SER A 118 -17.32 -10.81 -19.77
N LEU A 119 -17.51 -9.59 -19.28
CA LEU A 119 -18.79 -8.90 -19.33
C LEU A 119 -19.16 -8.53 -20.78
N GLU A 120 -18.19 -8.14 -21.61
CA GLU A 120 -18.40 -7.88 -23.03
C GLU A 120 -18.85 -9.14 -23.76
N GLU A 121 -18.20 -10.27 -23.50
CA GLU A 121 -18.58 -11.55 -24.07
C GLU A 121 -20.01 -11.95 -23.69
N LEU A 122 -20.38 -11.74 -22.44
CA LEU A 122 -21.72 -12.02 -21.96
C LEU A 122 -22.75 -11.12 -22.65
N GLU A 123 -22.45 -9.85 -22.82
CA GLU A 123 -23.29 -8.90 -23.54
C GLU A 123 -23.55 -9.35 -24.97
N ASP A 124 -22.51 -9.77 -25.69
CA ASP A 124 -22.60 -10.26 -27.05
C ASP A 124 -23.51 -11.50 -27.15
N MET A 125 -23.42 -12.39 -26.17
CA MET A 125 -24.27 -13.57 -26.09
C MET A 125 -25.74 -13.23 -25.88
N VAL A 126 -26.04 -12.22 -25.12
CA VAL A 126 -27.41 -11.81 -24.79
C VAL A 126 -28.05 -11.03 -25.94
N LEU A 127 -27.26 -10.31 -26.72
CA LEU A 127 -27.76 -9.50 -27.83
C LEU A 127 -27.94 -10.26 -29.16
N GLU A 128 -27.51 -11.49 -29.24
CA GLU A 128 -27.72 -12.32 -30.42
C GLU A 128 -29.19 -12.78 -30.56
#